data_c5df16e047da4a1c56d9c8f38c789e7b
#
_entry.id   c5df16e047da4a1c56d9c8f38c789e7b
#
_cell.length_a   1.000
_cell.length_b   1.000
_cell.length_c   1.000
_cell.angle_alpha   90.00
_cell.angle_beta   90.00
_cell.angle_gamma   90.00
#
_symmetry.space_group_name_H-M   'P 1'
#
loop_
_entity.id
_entity.type
_entity.pdbx_description
1 polymer ?
#
loop_
_entity_poly.entity_id
_entity_poly.type
_entity_poly.pdbx_seq_one_letter_code
_entity_poly.pdbx_strand_id
1 'polypeptide(L)'
;ALSSAASDVYKRQVQAMLDILRKLGAVVEELDRNTIRIDATKVSSHEATFDLVSKLRGSYYLMGAFLGRFGQAVVSLPGGCKLGTRPIDQHLKGFQALGVDIEEAYGKVTAKAYDESGLLHGNNIYLDVVSVGATINLMLAACKAAGQTVIENCAREPHVVDVANFLNSMGAKIRGAGTDIIKITGVPRLHGVELYSIIPDQIEAGTYMIAAAATGGEITIKNIIPRHQESLTAKLQEMSIGVEEGEDWIRIYSNGSVS
;
A
#
# COMPACT_ATOMS: atom_id res chain seq x y z
N ALA A 1 14.11 -2.88 -0.56
CA ALA A 1 14.36 -4.26 -0.18
C ALA A 1 13.04 -4.98 0.02
N LEU A 2 12.83 -6.09 -0.67
CA LEU A 2 11.68 -6.98 -0.47
C LEU A 2 12.19 -8.20 0.26
N SER A 3 11.94 -8.27 1.57
CA SER A 3 12.09 -9.51 2.31
C SER A 3 10.82 -10.30 2.13
N SER A 4 10.83 -11.49 1.53
CA SER A 4 9.78 -12.46 1.75
C SER A 4 10.03 -13.80 1.09
N ALA A 5 9.41 -14.83 1.63
CA ALA A 5 9.01 -16.02 0.93
C ALA A 5 7.88 -15.66 -0.07
N ALA A 6 8.19 -14.85 -1.10
CA ALA A 6 7.20 -14.45 -2.07
C ALA A 6 6.81 -15.62 -2.96
N SER A 7 5.53 -15.95 -2.99
CA SER A 7 4.95 -16.87 -3.96
C SER A 7 5.19 -16.36 -5.40
N ASP A 8 5.12 -17.23 -6.39
CA ASP A 8 5.28 -16.83 -7.80
C ASP A 8 4.27 -15.77 -8.25
N VAL A 9 3.09 -15.73 -7.64
CA VAL A 9 2.05 -14.71 -7.90
C VAL A 9 2.50 -13.35 -7.38
N TYR A 10 3.05 -13.30 -6.19
CA TYR A 10 3.58 -12.07 -5.59
C TYR A 10 4.76 -11.53 -6.39
N LYS A 11 5.63 -12.40 -6.83
CA LYS A 11 6.73 -12.05 -7.73
C LYS A 11 6.23 -11.41 -9.04
N ARG A 12 5.15 -11.93 -9.65
CA ARG A 12 4.55 -11.32 -10.85
C ARG A 12 4.01 -9.92 -10.58
N GLN A 13 3.39 -9.68 -9.44
CA GLN A 13 2.87 -8.36 -9.08
C GLN A 13 4.00 -7.35 -8.85
N VAL A 14 5.06 -7.78 -8.18
CA VAL A 14 6.26 -6.95 -8.00
C VAL A 14 6.88 -6.63 -9.35
N GLN A 15 7.12 -7.62 -10.21
CA GLN A 15 7.67 -7.39 -11.56
C GLN A 15 6.78 -6.46 -12.39
N ALA A 16 5.46 -6.61 -12.33
CA ALA A 16 4.54 -5.70 -13.02
C ALA A 16 4.70 -4.24 -12.55
N MET A 17 4.87 -4.01 -11.23
CA MET A 17 5.14 -2.67 -10.72
C MET A 17 6.51 -2.15 -11.13
N LEU A 18 7.55 -3.00 -11.10
CA LEU A 18 8.89 -2.61 -11.54
C LEU A 18 8.90 -2.24 -13.03
N ASP A 19 8.15 -2.97 -13.87
CA ASP A 19 8.00 -2.65 -15.29
C ASP A 19 7.29 -1.31 -15.52
N ILE A 20 6.27 -1.00 -14.70
CA ILE A 20 5.62 0.31 -14.71
C ILE A 20 6.66 1.39 -14.38
N LEU A 21 7.42 1.23 -13.30
CA LEU A 21 8.43 2.20 -12.87
C LEU A 21 9.52 2.40 -13.93
N ARG A 22 10.01 1.32 -14.57
CA ARG A 22 10.97 1.40 -15.68
C ARG A 22 10.41 2.21 -16.86
N LYS A 23 9.17 1.97 -17.24
CA LYS A 23 8.51 2.71 -18.34
C LYS A 23 8.26 4.17 -17.99
N LEU A 24 8.08 4.50 -16.72
CA LEU A 24 7.99 5.88 -16.23
C LEU A 24 9.37 6.58 -16.17
N GLY A 25 10.46 5.85 -16.42
CA GLY A 25 11.82 6.38 -16.47
C GLY A 25 12.65 6.14 -15.20
N ALA A 26 12.17 5.32 -14.27
CA ALA A 26 12.98 4.90 -13.13
C ALA A 26 14.06 3.88 -13.56
N VAL A 27 15.23 3.96 -12.95
CA VAL A 27 16.25 2.90 -13.04
C VAL A 27 15.98 1.90 -11.93
N VAL A 28 15.78 0.64 -12.32
CA VAL A 28 15.49 -0.46 -11.39
C VAL A 28 16.54 -1.53 -11.56
N GLU A 29 17.28 -1.81 -10.50
CA GLU A 29 18.33 -2.84 -10.41
C GLU A 29 17.88 -3.91 -9.43
N GLU A 30 17.89 -5.17 -9.86
CA GLU A 30 17.67 -6.34 -8.98
C GLU A 30 19.05 -6.76 -8.45
N LEU A 31 19.33 -6.48 -7.17
CA LEU A 31 20.63 -6.74 -6.55
C LEU A 31 20.77 -8.20 -6.16
N ASP A 32 19.70 -8.79 -5.67
CA ASP A 32 19.58 -10.22 -5.37
C ASP A 32 18.09 -10.66 -5.42
N ARG A 33 17.81 -11.88 -4.99
CA ARG A 33 16.46 -12.46 -5.02
C ARG A 33 15.42 -11.65 -4.25
N ASN A 34 15.84 -10.92 -3.22
CA ASN A 34 14.97 -10.22 -2.27
C ASN A 34 15.25 -8.72 -2.19
N THR A 35 16.23 -8.21 -2.94
CA THR A 35 16.70 -6.83 -2.83
C THR A 35 16.66 -6.15 -4.19
N ILE A 36 16.00 -5.00 -4.24
CA ILE A 36 15.94 -4.14 -5.42
C ILE A 36 16.41 -2.74 -5.06
N ARG A 37 17.07 -2.08 -6.01
CA ARG A 37 17.39 -0.67 -5.96
C ARG A 37 16.53 0.07 -6.97
N ILE A 38 15.90 1.16 -6.56
CA ILE A 38 15.08 2.00 -7.43
C ILE A 38 15.60 3.44 -7.37
N ASP A 39 16.02 3.95 -8.51
CA ASP A 39 16.34 5.37 -8.70
C ASP A 39 15.23 6.02 -9.55
N ALA A 40 14.41 6.84 -8.90
CA ALA A 40 13.31 7.56 -9.52
C ALA A 40 13.67 9.02 -9.90
N THR A 41 14.94 9.41 -9.86
CA THR A 41 15.36 10.81 -10.13
C THR A 41 14.97 11.27 -11.52
N LYS A 42 14.99 10.37 -12.51
CA LYS A 42 14.67 10.65 -13.92
C LYS A 42 13.19 10.49 -14.27
N VAL A 43 12.35 10.08 -13.34
CA VAL A 43 10.91 9.97 -13.58
C VAL A 43 10.33 11.36 -13.79
N SER A 44 9.81 11.61 -14.99
CA SER A 44 9.23 12.89 -15.40
C SER A 44 7.77 12.77 -15.86
N SER A 45 7.28 11.56 -16.11
CA SER A 45 5.89 11.32 -16.50
C SER A 45 4.98 11.22 -15.28
N HIS A 46 3.82 11.84 -15.40
CA HIS A 46 2.69 11.76 -14.46
C HIS A 46 1.49 10.99 -15.06
N GLU A 47 1.72 10.28 -16.16
CA GLU A 47 0.70 9.50 -16.84
C GLU A 47 1.00 8.00 -16.76
N ALA A 48 0.00 7.21 -16.29
CA ALA A 48 0.01 5.77 -16.30
C ALA A 48 -1.10 5.26 -17.23
N THR A 49 -0.71 4.82 -18.42
CA THR A 49 -1.62 4.36 -19.49
C THR A 49 -2.25 3.01 -19.15
N PHE A 50 -3.35 2.67 -19.83
CA PHE A 50 -4.06 1.41 -19.62
C PHE A 50 -3.16 0.17 -19.74
N ASP A 51 -2.27 0.13 -20.71
CA ASP A 51 -1.33 -1.00 -20.93
C ASP A 51 -0.40 -1.23 -19.73
N LEU A 52 -0.11 -0.15 -18.97
CA LEU A 52 0.71 -0.22 -17.76
C LEU A 52 -0.09 -0.70 -16.55
N VAL A 53 -1.31 -0.20 -16.38
CA VAL A 53 -2.07 -0.35 -15.13
C VAL A 53 -3.09 -1.50 -15.18
N SER A 54 -3.45 -1.99 -16.37
CA SER A 54 -4.47 -3.03 -16.55
C SER A 54 -4.18 -4.35 -15.83
N LYS A 55 -2.91 -4.64 -15.59
CA LYS A 55 -2.45 -5.91 -15.00
C LYS A 55 -2.32 -5.87 -13.48
N LEU A 56 -2.33 -4.68 -12.88
CA LEU A 56 -2.04 -4.49 -11.46
C LEU A 56 -2.94 -3.44 -10.84
N ARG A 57 -3.85 -3.86 -9.94
CA ARG A 57 -4.69 -2.92 -9.22
C ARG A 57 -3.90 -1.93 -8.35
N GLY A 58 -2.78 -2.34 -7.77
CA GLY A 58 -1.88 -1.48 -6.98
C GLY A 58 -1.34 -0.26 -7.75
N SER A 59 -1.51 -0.23 -9.08
CA SER A 59 -1.18 0.94 -9.91
C SER A 59 -1.93 2.22 -9.51
N TYR A 60 -3.06 2.13 -8.79
CA TYR A 60 -3.74 3.31 -8.23
C TYR A 60 -2.88 4.12 -7.27
N TYR A 61 -1.90 3.52 -6.61
CA TYR A 61 -0.97 4.26 -5.75
C TYR A 61 -0.12 5.27 -6.51
N LEU A 62 0.03 5.10 -7.82
CA LEU A 62 0.68 6.08 -8.69
C LEU A 62 -0.05 7.43 -8.68
N MET A 63 -1.38 7.45 -8.48
CA MET A 63 -2.15 8.70 -8.44
C MET A 63 -1.68 9.60 -7.29
N GLY A 64 -1.62 9.07 -6.06
CA GLY A 64 -1.11 9.82 -4.90
C GLY A 64 0.35 10.22 -5.04
N ALA A 65 1.18 9.31 -5.56
CA ALA A 65 2.60 9.57 -5.79
C ALA A 65 2.82 10.67 -6.85
N PHE A 66 2.06 10.65 -7.95
CA PHE A 66 2.14 11.67 -9.00
C PHE A 66 1.63 13.02 -8.51
N LEU A 67 0.49 13.05 -7.83
CA LEU A 67 -0.04 14.28 -7.24
C LEU A 67 0.95 14.91 -6.26
N GLY A 68 1.53 14.13 -5.35
CA GLY A 68 2.55 14.63 -4.43
C GLY A 68 3.85 15.07 -5.11
N ARG A 69 4.20 14.49 -6.24
CA ARG A 69 5.45 14.80 -6.96
C ARG A 69 5.29 15.92 -8.00
N PHE A 70 4.21 15.87 -8.78
CA PHE A 70 4.01 16.70 -9.97
C PHE A 70 2.82 17.65 -9.87
N GLY A 71 1.98 17.53 -8.83
CA GLY A 71 0.72 18.27 -8.69
C GLY A 71 -0.34 17.83 -9.71
N GLN A 72 -0.08 16.80 -10.48
CA GLN A 72 -0.99 16.27 -11.49
C GLN A 72 -0.78 14.76 -11.69
N ALA A 73 -1.85 14.07 -12.08
CA ALA A 73 -1.83 12.65 -12.36
C ALA A 73 -2.85 12.30 -13.45
N VAL A 74 -2.47 11.44 -14.39
CA VAL A 74 -3.38 10.82 -15.34
C VAL A 74 -3.23 9.31 -15.20
N VAL A 75 -4.26 8.63 -14.71
CA VAL A 75 -4.22 7.19 -14.46
C VAL A 75 -5.43 6.54 -15.11
N SER A 76 -5.20 5.58 -15.99
CA SER A 76 -6.27 4.78 -16.55
C SER A 76 -6.88 3.89 -15.46
N LEU A 77 -8.20 3.68 -15.53
CA LEU A 77 -8.88 2.79 -14.60
C LEU A 77 -8.29 1.38 -14.73
N PRO A 78 -7.79 0.76 -13.66
CA PRO A 78 -7.16 -0.53 -13.79
C PRO A 78 -8.19 -1.58 -14.16
N GLY A 79 -7.82 -2.44 -15.06
CA GLY A 79 -8.44 -3.74 -15.25
C GLY A 79 -8.10 -4.66 -14.05
N GLY A 80 -8.24 -5.94 -14.21
CA GLY A 80 -7.64 -6.93 -13.35
C GLY A 80 -8.62 -7.70 -12.51
N CYS A 81 -8.71 -7.50 -11.23
CA CYS A 81 -9.41 -8.43 -10.35
C CYS A 81 -10.95 -8.40 -10.57
N LYS A 82 -11.52 -9.51 -11.06
CA LYS A 82 -12.97 -9.68 -11.30
C LYS A 82 -13.78 -9.91 -10.00
N LEU A 83 -13.28 -9.48 -8.86
CA LEU A 83 -13.93 -9.67 -7.55
C LEU A 83 -15.02 -8.62 -7.24
N GLY A 84 -15.62 -8.02 -8.27
CA GLY A 84 -16.70 -7.03 -8.14
C GLY A 84 -16.23 -5.58 -8.25
N THR A 85 -17.20 -4.66 -8.10
CA THR A 85 -16.93 -3.23 -8.12
C THR A 85 -16.10 -2.84 -6.89
N ARG A 86 -15.00 -2.14 -7.12
CA ARG A 86 -14.17 -1.58 -6.05
C ARG A 86 -14.00 -0.10 -6.32
N PRO A 87 -14.96 0.72 -5.86
CA PRO A 87 -14.97 2.14 -6.12
C PRO A 87 -13.72 2.82 -5.57
N ILE A 88 -13.34 3.93 -6.19
CA ILE A 88 -12.22 4.78 -5.77
C ILE A 88 -12.69 6.13 -5.24
N ASP A 89 -13.98 6.24 -4.96
CA ASP A 89 -14.66 7.44 -4.47
C ASP A 89 -13.93 8.07 -3.27
N GLN A 90 -13.48 7.26 -2.30
CA GLN A 90 -12.75 7.76 -1.13
C GLN A 90 -11.37 8.32 -1.50
N HIS A 91 -10.72 7.79 -2.54
CA HIS A 91 -9.47 8.37 -3.06
C HIS A 91 -9.73 9.75 -3.66
N LEU A 92 -10.76 9.83 -4.54
CA LEU A 92 -11.09 11.06 -5.26
C LEU A 92 -11.57 12.14 -4.29
N LYS A 93 -12.47 11.80 -3.35
CA LYS A 93 -12.92 12.70 -2.28
C LYS A 93 -11.75 13.28 -1.50
N GLY A 94 -10.81 12.45 -1.11
CA GLY A 94 -9.64 12.88 -0.36
C GLY A 94 -8.70 13.77 -1.18
N PHE A 95 -8.48 13.49 -2.45
CA PHE A 95 -7.69 14.36 -3.34
C PHE A 95 -8.37 15.71 -3.57
N GLN A 96 -9.69 15.72 -3.77
CA GLN A 96 -10.45 16.99 -3.88
C GLN A 96 -10.29 17.84 -2.61
N ALA A 97 -10.31 17.23 -1.43
CA ALA A 97 -10.06 17.93 -0.17
C ALA A 97 -8.64 18.52 -0.08
N LEU A 98 -7.66 17.92 -0.77
CA LEU A 98 -6.28 18.44 -0.90
C LEU A 98 -6.13 19.53 -1.97
N GLY A 99 -7.23 20.00 -2.58
CA GLY A 99 -7.21 21.04 -3.60
C GLY A 99 -6.91 20.52 -5.00
N VAL A 100 -7.42 19.33 -5.34
CA VAL A 100 -7.25 18.70 -6.67
C VAL A 100 -8.56 18.73 -7.42
N ASP A 101 -8.52 19.21 -8.67
CA ASP A 101 -9.58 19.05 -9.66
C ASP A 101 -9.49 17.66 -10.28
N ILE A 102 -10.65 16.99 -10.43
CA ILE A 102 -10.71 15.60 -10.90
C ILE A 102 -11.75 15.47 -12.00
N GLU A 103 -11.33 14.91 -13.11
CA GLU A 103 -12.18 14.55 -14.23
C GLU A 103 -12.08 13.04 -14.48
N GLU A 104 -13.24 12.38 -14.52
CA GLU A 104 -13.35 10.97 -14.89
C GLU A 104 -13.99 10.87 -16.29
N ALA A 105 -13.19 10.53 -17.28
CA ALA A 105 -13.64 10.39 -18.65
C ALA A 105 -12.91 9.28 -19.40
N TYR A 106 -13.60 8.58 -20.28
CA TYR A 106 -13.04 7.56 -21.18
C TYR A 106 -12.18 6.50 -20.50
N GLY A 107 -12.58 6.06 -19.29
CA GLY A 107 -11.83 5.06 -18.53
C GLY A 107 -10.50 5.55 -17.94
N LYS A 108 -10.35 6.87 -17.79
CA LYS A 108 -9.20 7.54 -17.17
C LYS A 108 -9.67 8.47 -16.05
N VAL A 109 -8.82 8.64 -15.07
CA VAL A 109 -8.92 9.71 -14.07
C VAL A 109 -7.81 10.71 -14.35
N THR A 110 -8.19 11.95 -14.62
CA THR A 110 -7.28 13.10 -14.73
C THR A 110 -7.44 13.93 -13.48
N ALA A 111 -6.36 14.13 -12.76
CA ALA A 111 -6.33 14.85 -11.49
C ALA A 111 -5.25 15.96 -11.57
N LYS A 112 -5.60 17.19 -11.19
CA LYS A 112 -4.69 18.33 -11.24
C LYS A 112 -4.92 19.26 -10.06
N ALA A 113 -3.83 19.69 -9.41
CA ALA A 113 -3.92 20.70 -8.36
C ALA A 113 -4.57 21.99 -8.87
N TYR A 114 -5.43 22.61 -8.05
CA TYR A 114 -6.00 23.93 -8.36
C TYR A 114 -4.94 25.03 -8.39
N ASP A 115 -3.92 24.88 -7.52
CA ASP A 115 -2.80 25.81 -7.46
C ASP A 115 -1.95 25.68 -8.74
N GLU A 116 -1.71 26.80 -9.42
CA GLU A 116 -0.92 26.85 -10.65
C GLU A 116 0.52 26.36 -10.48
N SER A 117 1.05 26.45 -9.27
CA SER A 117 2.37 25.88 -8.93
C SER A 117 2.37 24.35 -8.81
N GLY A 118 1.20 23.72 -8.86
CA GLY A 118 1.01 22.29 -8.65
C GLY A 118 1.07 21.86 -7.16
N LEU A 119 1.03 22.81 -6.23
CA LEU A 119 1.09 22.51 -4.80
C LEU A 119 -0.28 22.07 -4.28
N LEU A 120 -0.31 20.95 -3.56
CA LEU A 120 -1.47 20.49 -2.81
C LEU A 120 -1.56 21.24 -1.47
N HIS A 121 -2.74 21.36 -0.92
CA HIS A 121 -2.99 22.03 0.36
C HIS A 121 -3.54 21.05 1.39
N GLY A 122 -2.91 21.00 2.57
CA GLY A 122 -3.35 20.15 3.66
C GLY A 122 -4.74 20.53 4.16
N ASN A 123 -5.53 19.53 4.53
CA ASN A 123 -6.91 19.69 4.97
C ASN A 123 -7.30 18.55 5.94
N ASN A 124 -8.46 18.68 6.58
CA ASN A 124 -9.10 17.62 7.32
C ASN A 124 -9.93 16.76 6.36
N ILE A 125 -9.67 15.46 6.34
CA ILE A 125 -10.28 14.48 5.44
C ILE A 125 -10.91 13.38 6.28
N TYR A 126 -12.22 13.23 6.23
CA TYR A 126 -12.92 12.11 6.82
C TYR A 126 -13.25 11.07 5.75
N LEU A 127 -12.79 9.82 5.92
CA LEU A 127 -13.14 8.72 5.04
C LEU A 127 -14.48 8.12 5.48
N ASP A 128 -15.47 8.08 4.59
CA ASP A 128 -16.81 7.57 4.91
C ASP A 128 -16.79 6.08 5.23
N VAL A 129 -15.86 5.37 4.63
CA VAL A 129 -15.55 3.97 4.91
C VAL A 129 -14.04 3.78 5.10
N VAL A 130 -13.66 2.88 5.98
CA VAL A 130 -12.24 2.50 6.15
C VAL A 130 -11.72 1.92 4.85
N SER A 131 -10.71 2.55 4.27
CA SER A 131 -10.10 2.14 3.00
C SER A 131 -8.58 2.20 3.08
N VAL A 132 -7.95 1.03 2.99
CA VAL A 132 -6.48 0.90 2.92
C VAL A 132 -5.93 1.69 1.74
N GLY A 133 -6.53 1.49 0.56
CA GLY A 133 -6.09 2.14 -0.67
C GLY A 133 -6.15 3.66 -0.58
N ALA A 134 -7.26 4.21 -0.11
CA ALA A 134 -7.42 5.66 0.06
C ALA A 134 -6.45 6.19 1.11
N THR A 135 -6.32 5.54 2.27
CA THR A 135 -5.40 5.95 3.34
C THR A 135 -3.96 6.07 2.82
N ILE A 136 -3.45 5.03 2.14
CA ILE A 136 -2.08 5.05 1.60
C ILE A 136 -1.93 6.12 0.51
N ASN A 137 -2.89 6.19 -0.41
CA ASN A 137 -2.83 7.14 -1.53
C ASN A 137 -2.83 8.60 -1.05
N LEU A 138 -3.64 8.89 -0.05
CA LEU A 138 -3.68 10.22 0.58
C LEU A 138 -2.40 10.53 1.35
N MET A 139 -1.80 9.54 2.05
CA MET A 139 -0.49 9.72 2.68
C MET A 139 0.58 10.09 1.65
N LEU A 140 0.64 9.38 0.50
CA LEU A 140 1.60 9.67 -0.56
C LEU A 140 1.45 11.10 -1.09
N ALA A 141 0.23 11.55 -1.35
CA ALA A 141 -0.05 12.90 -1.85
C ALA A 141 0.25 13.98 -0.78
N ALA A 142 -0.21 13.77 0.45
CA ALA A 142 -0.13 14.75 1.53
C ALA A 142 1.29 15.00 2.06
N CYS A 143 2.23 14.09 1.85
CA CYS A 143 3.62 14.26 2.30
C CYS A 143 4.27 15.56 1.82
N LYS A 144 3.81 16.11 0.70
CA LYS A 144 4.33 17.36 0.12
C LYS A 144 3.29 18.47 0.06
N ALA A 145 2.08 18.26 0.57
CA ALA A 145 1.04 19.30 0.61
C ALA A 145 1.44 20.44 1.56
N ALA A 146 1.08 21.67 1.22
CA ALA A 146 1.30 22.82 2.11
C ALA A 146 0.48 22.69 3.39
N GLY A 147 1.11 22.88 4.53
CA GLY A 147 0.44 22.83 5.83
C GLY A 147 0.28 21.42 6.40
N GLN A 148 -0.81 21.19 7.12
CA GLN A 148 -1.09 19.92 7.77
C GLN A 148 -2.32 19.25 7.16
N THR A 149 -2.23 17.94 6.92
CA THR A 149 -3.35 17.07 6.58
C THR A 149 -3.70 16.20 7.78
N VAL A 150 -4.98 16.09 8.10
CA VAL A 150 -5.51 15.14 9.07
C VAL A 150 -6.46 14.21 8.34
N ILE A 151 -6.17 12.90 8.35
CA ILE A 151 -7.03 11.89 7.76
C ILE A 151 -7.69 11.13 8.91
N GLU A 152 -9.01 11.11 8.95
CA GLU A 152 -9.82 10.45 9.97
C GLU A 152 -10.51 9.22 9.39
N ASN A 153 -10.83 8.25 10.24
CA ASN A 153 -11.36 6.93 9.88
C ASN A 153 -10.43 6.14 8.95
N CYS A 154 -9.12 6.23 9.25
CA CYS A 154 -8.06 5.57 8.50
C CYS A 154 -8.05 4.05 8.66
N ALA A 155 -7.51 3.38 7.66
CA ALA A 155 -7.07 1.99 7.76
C ALA A 155 -5.88 1.86 8.73
N ARG A 156 -5.86 0.77 9.52
CA ARG A 156 -4.90 0.57 10.62
C ARG A 156 -3.95 -0.59 10.39
N GLU A 157 -4.07 -1.26 9.25
CA GLU A 157 -3.34 -2.46 8.90
C GLU A 157 -1.82 -2.24 8.95
N PRO A 158 -1.04 -3.27 9.31
CA PRO A 158 0.41 -3.17 9.46
C PRO A 158 1.14 -2.57 8.26
N HIS A 159 0.71 -2.88 7.04
CA HIS A 159 1.32 -2.32 5.83
C HIS A 159 1.03 -0.83 5.62
N VAL A 160 -0.05 -0.28 6.21
CA VAL A 160 -0.27 1.18 6.26
C VAL A 160 0.77 1.84 7.17
N VAL A 161 1.06 1.21 8.30
CA VAL A 161 2.11 1.66 9.24
C VAL A 161 3.49 1.57 8.57
N ASP A 162 3.75 0.49 7.84
CA ASP A 162 5.02 0.29 7.14
C ASP A 162 5.26 1.36 6.07
N VAL A 163 4.25 1.70 5.27
CA VAL A 163 4.33 2.81 4.31
C VAL A 163 4.61 4.14 5.01
N ALA A 164 3.96 4.43 6.15
CA ALA A 164 4.22 5.64 6.92
C ALA A 164 5.65 5.68 7.46
N ASN A 165 6.18 4.55 7.95
CA ASN A 165 7.55 4.42 8.42
C ASN A 165 8.55 4.62 7.28
N PHE A 166 8.30 4.03 6.11
CA PHE A 166 9.14 4.22 4.94
C PHE A 166 9.15 5.70 4.49
N LEU A 167 7.99 6.34 4.40
CA LEU A 167 7.92 7.77 4.07
C LEU A 167 8.62 8.64 5.11
N ASN A 168 8.49 8.32 6.41
CA ASN A 168 9.21 9.03 7.47
C ASN A 168 10.74 8.84 7.37
N SER A 169 11.21 7.67 6.98
CA SER A 169 12.65 7.45 6.71
C SER A 169 13.14 8.26 5.51
N MET A 170 12.24 8.65 4.60
CA MET A 170 12.51 9.57 3.50
C MET A 170 12.38 11.06 3.89
N GLY A 171 12.13 11.37 5.15
CA GLY A 171 12.01 12.73 5.68
C GLY A 171 10.59 13.28 5.73
N ALA A 172 9.55 12.47 5.52
CA ALA A 172 8.17 12.86 5.76
C ALA A 172 7.90 13.06 7.26
N LYS A 173 6.77 13.68 7.59
CA LYS A 173 6.33 13.93 8.96
C LYS A 173 4.92 13.37 9.16
N ILE A 174 4.84 12.04 9.30
CA ILE A 174 3.59 11.29 9.48
C ILE A 174 3.52 10.77 10.92
N ARG A 175 2.38 10.96 11.58
CA ARG A 175 2.10 10.46 12.92
C ARG A 175 0.70 9.84 12.97
N GLY A 176 0.51 8.88 13.86
CA GLY A 176 -0.79 8.22 14.09
C GLY A 176 -1.09 7.04 13.16
N ALA A 177 -0.17 6.63 12.28
CA ALA A 177 -0.34 5.41 11.50
C ALA A 177 -0.55 4.20 12.44
N GLY A 178 -1.52 3.33 12.11
CA GLY A 178 -1.98 2.25 12.99
C GLY A 178 -3.13 2.65 13.92
N THR A 179 -3.54 3.93 13.91
CA THR A 179 -4.76 4.42 14.58
C THR A 179 -5.79 4.85 13.53
N ASP A 180 -6.95 5.30 13.97
CA ASP A 180 -8.00 5.85 13.10
C ASP A 180 -7.74 7.26 12.61
N ILE A 181 -6.69 7.93 13.13
CA ILE A 181 -6.35 9.31 12.76
C ILE A 181 -4.87 9.39 12.40
N ILE A 182 -4.59 9.79 11.16
CA ILE A 182 -3.24 10.04 10.66
C ILE A 182 -3.06 11.54 10.43
N LYS A 183 -1.97 12.10 11.00
CA LYS A 183 -1.59 13.50 10.82
C LYS A 183 -0.31 13.59 10.03
N ILE A 184 -0.32 14.40 8.98
CA ILE A 184 0.79 14.58 8.06
C ILE A 184 1.11 16.08 7.97
N THR A 185 2.34 16.44 8.30
CA THR A 185 2.83 17.79 8.04
C THR A 185 3.65 17.74 6.76
N GLY A 186 3.22 18.44 5.74
CA GLY A 186 3.89 18.43 4.45
C GLY A 186 5.32 18.96 4.54
N VAL A 187 6.17 18.43 3.67
CA VAL A 187 7.58 18.82 3.57
C VAL A 187 7.92 19.22 2.13
N PRO A 188 8.83 20.17 1.91
CA PRO A 188 9.15 20.62 0.56
C PRO A 188 9.84 19.56 -0.27
N ARG A 189 10.55 18.61 0.37
CA ARG A 189 11.30 17.57 -0.32
C ARG A 189 11.41 16.30 0.53
N LEU A 190 11.27 15.16 -0.12
CA LEU A 190 11.67 13.84 0.38
C LEU A 190 13.05 13.47 -0.19
N HIS A 191 13.79 12.62 0.51
CA HIS A 191 15.08 12.11 0.07
C HIS A 191 15.04 10.58 -0.10
N GLY A 192 16.03 10.01 -0.76
CA GLY A 192 16.20 8.57 -0.84
C GLY A 192 16.65 7.99 0.50
N VAL A 193 16.40 6.70 0.68
CA VAL A 193 16.94 5.90 1.78
C VAL A 193 17.92 4.87 1.22
N GLU A 194 18.96 4.57 1.97
CA GLU A 194 19.99 3.62 1.55
C GLU A 194 19.46 2.20 1.57
N LEU A 195 18.75 1.85 2.63
CA LEU A 195 18.14 0.53 2.82
C LEU A 195 16.84 0.65 3.63
N TYR A 196 15.82 -0.07 3.20
CA TYR A 196 14.57 -0.25 3.94
C TYR A 196 14.11 -1.70 3.82
N SER A 197 13.80 -2.34 4.94
CA SER A 197 13.24 -3.69 4.97
C SER A 197 11.74 -3.61 5.12
N ILE A 198 11.02 -4.12 4.11
CA ILE A 198 9.56 -4.21 4.13
C ILE A 198 9.14 -5.32 5.09
N ILE A 199 8.06 -5.10 5.83
CA ILE A 199 7.48 -6.11 6.73
C ILE A 199 7.02 -7.35 5.96
N PRO A 200 6.99 -8.54 6.59
CA PRO A 200 6.42 -9.75 6.01
C PRO A 200 4.95 -9.59 5.63
N ASP A 201 4.53 -10.29 4.57
CA ASP A 201 3.15 -10.26 4.09
C ASP A 201 2.21 -11.04 5.02
N GLN A 202 1.41 -10.30 5.78
CA GLN A 202 0.42 -10.88 6.68
C GLN A 202 -0.69 -11.64 5.96
N ILE A 203 -1.02 -11.26 4.73
CA ILE A 203 -2.09 -11.90 3.95
C ILE A 203 -1.62 -13.27 3.46
N GLU A 204 -0.37 -13.38 3.01
CA GLU A 204 0.23 -14.66 2.63
C GLU A 204 0.30 -15.59 3.84
N ALA A 205 0.82 -15.11 4.98
CA ALA A 205 0.89 -15.88 6.21
C ALA A 205 -0.49 -16.39 6.64
N GLY A 206 -1.49 -15.50 6.72
CA GLY A 206 -2.87 -15.85 7.08
C GLY A 206 -3.51 -16.85 6.11
N THR A 207 -3.20 -16.77 4.83
CA THR A 207 -3.68 -17.71 3.81
C THR A 207 -3.20 -19.13 4.10
N TYR A 208 -1.92 -19.31 4.42
CA TYR A 208 -1.37 -20.61 4.80
C TYR A 208 -1.90 -21.11 6.14
N MET A 209 -2.12 -20.23 7.13
CA MET A 209 -2.75 -20.59 8.39
C MET A 209 -4.15 -21.18 8.16
N ILE A 210 -4.98 -20.50 7.35
CA ILE A 210 -6.33 -20.97 7.02
C ILE A 210 -6.27 -22.27 6.20
N ALA A 211 -5.33 -22.40 5.26
CA ALA A 211 -5.18 -23.62 4.47
C ALA A 211 -4.87 -24.83 5.34
N ALA A 212 -3.97 -24.71 6.32
CA ALA A 212 -3.66 -25.78 7.27
C ALA A 212 -4.89 -26.17 8.11
N ALA A 213 -5.59 -25.16 8.64
CA ALA A 213 -6.81 -25.38 9.42
C ALA A 213 -7.90 -26.10 8.60
N ALA A 214 -8.14 -25.65 7.37
CA ALA A 214 -9.19 -26.17 6.49
C ALA A 214 -8.92 -27.60 5.99
N THR A 215 -7.64 -27.99 5.88
CA THR A 215 -7.24 -29.33 5.42
C THR A 215 -6.97 -30.31 6.55
N GLY A 216 -7.09 -29.90 7.80
CA GLY A 216 -6.74 -30.72 8.97
C GLY A 216 -5.23 -31.02 9.04
N GLY A 217 -4.41 -30.17 8.42
CA GLY A 217 -2.97 -30.34 8.34
C GLY A 217 -2.21 -29.64 9.46
N GLU A 218 -0.89 -29.66 9.32
CA GLU A 218 0.05 -28.96 10.20
C GLU A 218 1.04 -28.16 9.37
N ILE A 219 1.31 -26.90 9.77
CA ILE A 219 2.31 -26.03 9.14
C ILE A 219 2.97 -25.14 10.18
N THR A 220 4.27 -24.89 9.99
CA THR A 220 5.00 -23.81 10.67
C THR A 220 5.37 -22.75 9.67
N ILE A 221 4.87 -21.53 9.84
CA ILE A 221 5.15 -20.37 9.00
C ILE A 221 6.21 -19.54 9.72
N LYS A 222 7.33 -19.27 9.03
CA LYS A 222 8.49 -18.55 9.57
C LYS A 222 8.70 -17.19 8.89
N ASN A 223 9.54 -16.36 9.51
CA ASN A 223 9.84 -15.01 9.05
C ASN A 223 8.57 -14.16 8.93
N ILE A 224 7.75 -14.20 9.94
CA ILE A 224 6.54 -13.40 10.06
C ILE A 224 6.56 -12.59 11.36
N ILE A 225 5.62 -11.68 11.51
CA ILE A 225 5.39 -10.96 12.77
C ILE A 225 4.08 -11.53 13.36
N PRO A 226 4.13 -12.40 14.38
CA PRO A 226 2.95 -13.07 14.92
C PRO A 226 1.83 -12.11 15.31
N ARG A 227 2.18 -10.97 15.90
CA ARG A 227 1.23 -9.93 16.29
C ARG A 227 0.36 -9.42 15.12
N HIS A 228 0.84 -9.51 13.88
CA HIS A 228 0.05 -9.13 12.70
C HIS A 228 -1.06 -10.15 12.38
N GLN A 229 -1.02 -11.33 12.99
CA GLN A 229 -1.99 -12.41 12.82
C GLN A 229 -2.92 -12.56 14.03
N GLU A 230 -2.80 -11.74 15.07
CA GLU A 230 -3.51 -11.87 16.35
C GLU A 230 -5.02 -12.11 16.19
N SER A 231 -5.68 -11.34 15.32
CA SER A 231 -7.12 -11.50 15.07
C SER A 231 -7.47 -12.85 14.43
N LEU A 232 -6.63 -13.33 13.50
CA LEU A 232 -6.82 -14.63 12.84
C LEU A 232 -6.50 -15.77 13.80
N THR A 233 -5.39 -15.66 14.55
CA THR A 233 -5.00 -16.62 15.59
C THR A 233 -6.14 -16.83 16.61
N ALA A 234 -6.72 -15.74 17.12
CA ALA A 234 -7.84 -15.81 18.05
C ALA A 234 -9.04 -16.58 17.46
N LYS A 235 -9.38 -16.34 16.19
CA LYS A 235 -10.49 -17.04 15.53
C LYS A 235 -10.19 -18.51 15.27
N LEU A 236 -8.98 -18.86 14.92
CA LEU A 236 -8.57 -20.26 14.75
C LEU A 236 -8.61 -21.01 16.08
N GLN A 237 -8.18 -20.38 17.18
CA GLN A 237 -8.27 -20.95 18.52
C GLN A 237 -9.73 -21.15 18.99
N GLU A 238 -10.63 -20.19 18.71
CA GLU A 238 -12.08 -20.35 18.95
C GLU A 238 -12.67 -21.56 18.19
N MET A 239 -12.10 -21.90 17.02
CA MET A 239 -12.48 -23.09 16.23
C MET A 239 -11.77 -24.38 16.70
N SER A 240 -11.12 -24.38 17.85
CA SER A 240 -10.36 -25.51 18.39
C SER A 240 -9.14 -25.92 17.55
N ILE A 241 -8.62 -25.03 16.72
CA ILE A 241 -7.36 -25.23 16.00
C ILE A 241 -6.20 -24.91 16.94
N GLY A 242 -5.21 -25.80 16.99
CA GLY A 242 -3.98 -25.57 17.75
C GLY A 242 -3.12 -24.48 17.11
N VAL A 243 -2.72 -23.50 17.91
CA VAL A 243 -1.84 -22.40 17.49
C VAL A 243 -0.73 -22.23 18.53
N GLU A 244 0.50 -22.31 18.07
CA GLU A 244 1.70 -21.99 18.84
C GLU A 244 2.44 -20.82 18.16
N GLU A 245 2.93 -19.89 18.97
CA GLU A 245 3.63 -18.69 18.48
C GLU A 245 5.04 -18.62 19.08
N GLY A 246 5.99 -18.21 18.25
CA GLY A 246 7.34 -17.86 18.65
C GLY A 246 7.63 -16.39 18.35
N GLU A 247 8.90 -16.04 18.33
CA GLU A 247 9.33 -14.66 18.06
C GLU A 247 9.01 -14.21 16.61
N ASP A 248 9.29 -15.11 15.65
CA ASP A 248 9.15 -14.85 14.22
C ASP A 248 8.42 -15.97 13.46
N TRP A 249 7.66 -16.81 14.15
CA TRP A 249 6.94 -17.93 13.57
C TRP A 249 5.61 -18.21 14.25
N ILE A 250 4.68 -18.83 13.51
CA ILE A 250 3.43 -19.41 13.99
C ILE A 250 3.32 -20.84 13.46
N ARG A 251 2.94 -21.77 14.34
CA ARG A 251 2.59 -23.14 14.02
C ARG A 251 1.09 -23.35 14.17
N ILE A 252 0.48 -23.86 13.13
CA ILE A 252 -0.94 -24.24 13.09
C ILE A 252 -1.03 -25.75 12.98
N TYR A 253 -1.87 -26.38 13.78
CA TYR A 253 -2.13 -27.81 13.70
C TYR A 253 -3.58 -28.13 14.10
N SER A 254 -4.17 -29.13 13.42
CA SER A 254 -5.51 -29.58 13.70
C SER A 254 -5.46 -30.80 14.64
N ASN A 255 -6.24 -30.74 15.72
CA ASN A 255 -6.38 -31.86 16.67
C ASN A 255 -7.41 -32.90 16.22
N GLY A 256 -7.77 -32.95 14.94
CA GLY A 256 -8.61 -33.99 14.34
C GLY A 256 -10.12 -33.75 14.37
N SER A 257 -10.61 -32.68 14.98
CA SER A 257 -12.01 -32.28 14.87
C SER A 257 -12.14 -30.76 14.83
N VAL A 258 -12.49 -30.25 13.67
CA VAL A 258 -12.94 -28.87 13.52
C VAL A 258 -14.42 -28.85 13.91
N SER A 259 -14.77 -28.20 15.00
CA SER A 259 -16.15 -28.04 15.47
C SER A 259 -16.78 -26.77 14.85
#